data_ece10b5b9fe6553d17d2756123bb8b6b
#
_entry.id   ece10b5b9fe6553d17d2756123bb8b6b
#
_cell.length_a   1.000
_cell.length_b   1.000
_cell.length_c   1.000
_cell.angle_alpha   90.00
_cell.angle_beta   90.00
_cell.angle_gamma   90.00
#
_symmetry.space_group_name_H-M   'P 1'
#
loop_
_entity.id
_entity.type
_entity.pdbx_description
1 polymer ?
#
loop_
_entity_poly.entity_id
_entity_poly.type
_entity_poly.pdbx_seq_one_letter_code
_entity_poly.pdbx_strand_id
1 'polypeptide(L)'
;MPNIQSAKKRLKQSIVRNARNRSAKKAIHTQYKKVVDAVKAGNVEQAETELRAAAKRVDQAASKRVIHVNAAARVKSRLSAKVKKLKGK
;
A
#
# COMPACT_ATOMS: atom_id res chain seq x y z
N MET A 1 -32.03 -19.17 -17.78
CA MET A 1 -31.84 -17.81 -17.31
C MET A 1 -30.71 -17.73 -16.31
N PRO A 2 -29.76 -16.86 -16.54
CA PRO A 2 -28.74 -16.65 -15.53
C PRO A 2 -29.42 -16.18 -14.25
N ASN A 3 -29.07 -16.80 -13.20
CA ASN A 3 -29.69 -16.58 -11.92
C ASN A 3 -29.51 -15.15 -11.44
N ILE A 4 -30.61 -14.43 -11.33
CA ILE A 4 -30.62 -13.09 -10.75
C ILE A 4 -29.98 -13.13 -9.37
N GLN A 5 -30.17 -14.20 -8.61
CA GLN A 5 -29.56 -14.40 -7.30
C GLN A 5 -28.03 -14.50 -7.39
N SER A 6 -27.47 -15.19 -8.40
CA SER A 6 -26.03 -15.25 -8.62
C SER A 6 -25.45 -13.88 -8.97
N ALA A 7 -26.17 -13.13 -9.82
CA ALA A 7 -25.75 -11.78 -10.19
C ALA A 7 -25.74 -10.85 -8.96
N LYS A 8 -26.77 -10.92 -8.12
CA LYS A 8 -26.83 -10.14 -6.88
C LYS A 8 -25.71 -10.50 -5.92
N LYS A 9 -25.41 -11.79 -5.79
CA LYS A 9 -24.31 -12.26 -4.93
C LYS A 9 -22.97 -11.73 -5.42
N ARG A 10 -22.72 -11.81 -6.73
CA ARG A 10 -21.48 -11.28 -7.31
C ARG A 10 -21.37 -9.78 -7.10
N LEU A 11 -22.46 -9.05 -7.26
CA LEU A 11 -22.50 -7.61 -7.04
C LEU A 11 -22.16 -7.27 -5.59
N LYS A 12 -22.75 -7.96 -4.62
CA LYS A 12 -22.47 -7.76 -3.20
C LYS A 12 -20.99 -8.05 -2.89
N GLN A 13 -20.46 -9.15 -3.43
CA GLN A 13 -19.05 -9.50 -3.25
C GLN A 13 -18.13 -8.44 -3.85
N SER A 14 -18.49 -7.94 -5.03
CA SER A 14 -17.72 -6.89 -5.71
C SER A 14 -17.70 -5.61 -4.87
N ILE A 15 -18.83 -5.19 -4.30
CA ILE A 15 -18.92 -4.01 -3.45
C ILE A 15 -18.03 -4.18 -2.21
N VAL A 16 -18.10 -5.33 -1.56
CA VAL A 16 -17.29 -5.63 -0.37
C VAL A 16 -15.80 -5.63 -0.71
N ARG A 17 -15.41 -6.25 -1.82
CA ARG A 17 -14.01 -6.26 -2.28
C ARG A 17 -13.52 -4.86 -2.59
N ASN A 18 -14.33 -4.05 -3.27
CA ASN A 18 -13.97 -2.67 -3.59
C ASN A 18 -13.77 -1.84 -2.33
N ALA A 19 -14.63 -2.02 -1.33
CA ALA A 19 -14.50 -1.32 -0.06
C ALA A 19 -13.21 -1.73 0.67
N ARG A 20 -12.89 -3.02 0.71
CA ARG A 20 -11.64 -3.54 1.31
C ARG A 20 -10.42 -3.01 0.57
N ASN A 21 -10.45 -3.05 -0.77
CA ASN A 21 -9.34 -2.62 -1.60
C ASN A 21 -9.10 -1.12 -1.44
N ARG A 22 -10.16 -0.34 -1.40
CA ARG A 22 -10.07 1.11 -1.19
C ARG A 22 -9.46 1.43 0.17
N SER A 23 -9.90 0.74 1.21
CA SER A 23 -9.39 0.92 2.57
C SER A 23 -7.90 0.54 2.65
N ALA A 24 -7.51 -0.59 2.04
CA ALA A 24 -6.13 -1.02 2.01
C ALA A 24 -5.24 -0.05 1.23
N LYS A 25 -5.70 0.45 0.09
CA LYS A 25 -4.96 1.44 -0.71
C LYS A 25 -4.81 2.74 0.06
N LYS A 26 -5.83 3.16 0.78
CA LYS A 26 -5.78 4.36 1.61
C LYS A 26 -4.75 4.21 2.73
N ALA A 27 -4.71 3.05 3.38
CA ALA A 27 -3.73 2.76 4.42
C ALA A 27 -2.30 2.82 3.88
N ILE A 28 -2.07 2.27 2.69
CA ILE A 28 -0.77 2.32 2.00
C ILE A 28 -0.40 3.77 1.71
N HIS A 29 -1.32 4.55 1.19
CA HIS A 29 -1.09 5.97 0.87
C HIS A 29 -0.75 6.77 2.13
N THR A 30 -1.46 6.54 3.23
CA THR A 30 -1.18 7.18 4.52
C THR A 30 0.21 6.83 5.00
N GLN A 31 0.59 5.55 4.92
CA GLN A 31 1.92 5.09 5.33
C GLN A 31 3.01 5.67 4.43
N TYR A 32 2.74 5.77 3.13
CA TYR A 32 3.65 6.41 2.17
C TYR A 32 3.93 7.86 2.59
N LYS A 33 2.88 8.61 2.91
CA LYS A 33 3.01 10.00 3.38
C LYS A 33 3.86 10.10 4.63
N LYS A 34 3.70 9.17 5.58
CA LYS A 34 4.50 9.16 6.81
C LYS A 34 5.98 9.01 6.51
N VAL A 35 6.34 8.14 5.55
CA VAL A 35 7.73 7.98 5.13
C VAL A 35 8.26 9.28 4.51
N VAL A 36 7.49 9.86 3.60
CA VAL A 36 7.88 11.10 2.92
C VAL A 36 8.06 12.24 3.92
N ASP A 37 7.14 12.37 4.87
CA ASP A 37 7.22 13.41 5.90
C ASP A 37 8.44 13.22 6.79
N ALA A 38 8.77 11.99 7.17
CA ALA A 38 9.98 11.69 7.95
C ALA A 38 11.25 12.04 7.16
N VAL A 39 11.27 11.76 5.87
CA VAL A 39 12.38 12.12 4.98
C VAL A 39 12.53 13.64 4.89
N LYS A 40 11.43 14.36 4.73
CA LYS A 40 11.43 15.84 4.68
C LYS A 40 11.89 16.45 6.00
N ALA A 41 11.53 15.83 7.12
CA ALA A 41 11.95 16.26 8.45
C ALA A 41 13.43 15.96 8.71
N GLY A 42 14.05 15.12 7.90
CA GLY A 42 15.45 14.73 8.08
C GLY A 42 15.67 13.71 9.19
N ASN A 43 14.61 13.04 9.64
CA ASN A 43 14.70 12.06 10.72
C ASN A 43 14.94 10.67 10.12
N VAL A 44 16.19 10.25 10.06
CA VAL A 44 16.61 8.97 9.47
C VAL A 44 15.99 7.79 10.21
N GLU A 45 16.00 7.79 11.53
CA GLU A 45 15.46 6.68 12.32
C GLU A 45 13.98 6.49 12.07
N GLN A 46 13.22 7.58 12.11
CA GLN A 46 11.78 7.53 11.86
C GLN A 46 11.50 7.11 10.42
N ALA A 47 12.27 7.64 9.47
CA ALA A 47 12.13 7.29 8.06
C ALA A 47 12.34 5.78 7.84
N GLU A 48 13.35 5.19 8.48
CA GLU A 48 13.60 3.75 8.40
C GLU A 48 12.47 2.92 9.01
N THR A 49 12.00 3.32 10.18
CA THR A 49 10.90 2.66 10.88
C THR A 49 9.63 2.68 10.03
N GLU A 50 9.30 3.86 9.50
CA GLU A 50 8.12 4.00 8.64
C GLU A 50 8.29 3.26 7.31
N LEU A 51 9.51 3.21 6.77
CA LEU A 51 9.80 2.44 5.55
C LEU A 51 9.52 0.95 5.76
N ARG A 52 9.95 0.39 6.89
CA ARG A 52 9.70 -1.01 7.21
C ARG A 52 8.20 -1.29 7.32
N ALA A 53 7.48 -0.40 8.00
CA ALA A 53 6.03 -0.51 8.12
C ALA A 53 5.34 -0.43 6.76
N ALA A 54 5.79 0.49 5.90
CA ALA A 54 5.26 0.64 4.55
C ALA A 54 5.51 -0.60 3.70
N ALA A 55 6.73 -1.14 3.75
CA ALA A 55 7.09 -2.36 3.02
C ALA A 55 6.19 -3.53 3.44
N LYS A 56 5.97 -3.68 4.74
CA LYS A 56 5.10 -4.73 5.27
C LYS A 56 3.66 -4.60 4.76
N ARG A 57 3.10 -3.39 4.80
CA ARG A 57 1.74 -3.14 4.32
C ARG A 57 1.60 -3.38 2.83
N VAL A 58 2.59 -2.93 2.06
CA VAL A 58 2.61 -3.10 0.60
C VAL A 58 2.71 -4.59 0.25
N ASP A 59 3.56 -5.33 0.92
CA ASP A 59 3.72 -6.77 0.70
C ASP A 59 2.43 -7.53 1.05
N GLN A 60 1.78 -7.17 2.15
CA GLN A 60 0.50 -7.76 2.54
C GLN A 60 -0.58 -7.48 1.49
N ALA A 61 -0.65 -6.26 0.98
CA ALA A 61 -1.61 -5.89 -0.06
C ALA A 61 -1.35 -6.66 -1.36
N ALA A 62 -0.09 -6.85 -1.74
CA ALA A 62 0.27 -7.64 -2.92
C ALA A 62 -0.11 -9.11 -2.72
N SER A 63 0.12 -9.65 -1.52
CA SER A 63 -0.25 -11.02 -1.18
C SER A 63 -1.77 -11.24 -1.27
N LYS A 64 -2.55 -10.24 -0.88
CA LYS A 64 -4.01 -10.28 -0.96
C LYS A 64 -4.55 -9.86 -2.32
N ARG A 65 -3.66 -9.57 -3.27
CA ARG A 65 -4.01 -9.14 -4.63
C ARG A 65 -4.79 -7.82 -4.69
N VAL A 66 -4.65 -6.99 -3.67
CA VAL A 66 -5.20 -5.64 -3.66
C VAL A 66 -4.46 -4.77 -4.66
N ILE A 67 -3.13 -4.94 -4.72
CA ILE A 67 -2.27 -4.30 -5.71
C ILE A 67 -1.44 -5.38 -6.40
N HIS A 68 -1.00 -5.07 -7.61
CA HIS A 68 -0.13 -5.98 -8.36
C HIS A 68 1.27 -6.02 -7.73
N VAL A 69 1.93 -7.17 -7.79
CA VAL A 69 3.26 -7.35 -7.22
C VAL A 69 4.28 -6.35 -7.80
N ASN A 70 4.13 -5.99 -9.08
CA ASN A 70 4.99 -5.00 -9.72
C ASN A 70 4.78 -3.61 -9.14
N ALA A 71 3.54 -3.25 -8.84
CA ALA A 71 3.23 -1.98 -8.18
C ALA A 71 3.83 -1.94 -6.77
N ALA A 72 3.73 -3.05 -6.04
CA ALA A 72 4.31 -3.18 -4.70
C ALA A 72 5.82 -2.98 -4.75
N ALA A 73 6.50 -3.66 -5.67
CA ALA A 73 7.95 -3.54 -5.85
C ALA A 73 8.34 -2.09 -6.18
N ARG A 74 7.56 -1.43 -7.03
CA ARG A 74 7.82 -0.04 -7.44
C ARG A 74 7.70 0.91 -6.25
N VAL A 75 6.66 0.76 -5.44
CA VAL A 75 6.46 1.59 -4.24
C VAL A 75 7.61 1.40 -3.25
N LYS A 76 7.97 0.15 -2.96
CA LYS A 76 9.08 -0.15 -2.05
C LYS A 76 10.40 0.43 -2.56
N SER A 77 10.66 0.28 -3.84
CA SER A 77 11.88 0.79 -4.46
C SER A 77 11.97 2.32 -4.37
N ARG A 78 10.88 3.02 -4.67
CA ARG A 78 10.83 4.49 -4.59
C ARG A 78 11.03 4.99 -3.17
N LEU A 79 10.37 4.37 -2.18
CA LEU A 79 10.51 4.76 -0.79
C LEU A 79 11.91 4.48 -0.27
N SER A 80 12.46 3.31 -0.60
CA SER A 80 13.81 2.93 -0.23
C SER A 80 14.85 3.91 -0.79
N ALA A 81 14.68 4.33 -2.03
CA ALA A 81 15.56 5.31 -2.67
C ALA A 81 15.52 6.65 -1.94
N LYS A 82 14.35 7.11 -1.52
CA LYS A 82 14.21 8.36 -0.78
C LYS A 82 14.92 8.30 0.57
N VAL A 83 14.76 7.20 1.30
CA VAL A 83 15.40 7.02 2.61
C VAL A 83 16.91 6.88 2.44
N LYS A 84 17.36 6.14 1.42
CA LYS A 84 18.79 5.97 1.11
C LYS A 84 19.43 7.32 0.78
N LYS A 85 18.74 8.16 0.02
CA LYS A 85 19.22 9.49 -0.34
C LYS A 85 19.38 10.35 0.91
N LEU A 86 18.46 10.25 1.86
CA LEU A 86 18.55 10.95 3.14
C LEU A 86 19.75 10.49 3.95
N LYS A 87 20.02 9.19 3.98
CA LYS A 87 21.18 8.63 4.68
C LYS A 87 22.50 9.00 4.01
N GLY A 88 22.50 9.12 2.70
CA GLY A 88 23.71 9.42 1.93
C GLY A 88 24.22 10.85 2.07
N LYS A 89 23.48 11.66 2.76
CA LYS A 89 23.90 13.02 3.10
C LYS A 89 24.54 13.03 4.49
#